data_7d2fe7467e3b292ccf79d3bbdfd84d5c
#
_entry.id   7d2fe7467e3b292ccf79d3bbdfd84d5c
#
_cell.length_a   1.000
_cell.length_b   1.000
_cell.length_c   1.000
_cell.angle_alpha   90.00
_cell.angle_beta   90.00
_cell.angle_gamma   90.00
#
_symmetry.space_group_name_H-M   'P 1'
#
loop_
_entity.id
_entity.type
_entity.pdbx_description
1 polymer ?
#
loop_
_entity_poly.entity_id
_entity_poly.type
_entity_poly.pdbx_seq_one_letter_code
_entity_poly.pdbx_strand_id
1 'polypeptide(L)'
;IERPLHLGAVMARPSASEHSELLNVLSAYGLPLGEAFQLRDDLLGIFGDPQTTGKPAGDDLREGKRTVLMAMTLEKAQGAAREELVKNLGNPALSSEKIESLRTLITETGAVADVEKLIDRLAEESRAAANSSAIHPDARPFLLALAETAIRRSY
;
A
#
# COMPACT_ATOMS: atom_id res chain seq x y z
N ILE A 1 -11.06 -3.26 1.08
CA ILE A 1 -11.55 -2.45 2.21
C ILE A 1 -12.93 -1.86 1.90
N GLU A 2 -13.13 -1.17 0.79
CA GLU A 2 -14.39 -0.50 0.42
C GLU A 2 -15.62 -1.42 0.46
N ARG A 3 -15.56 -2.56 -0.24
CA ARG A 3 -16.72 -3.46 -0.39
C ARG A 3 -17.26 -4.03 0.93
N PRO A 4 -16.43 -4.52 1.86
CA PRO A 4 -16.90 -4.93 3.18
C PRO A 4 -17.57 -3.80 3.97
N LEU A 5 -17.06 -2.56 3.88
CA LEU A 5 -17.64 -1.39 4.54
C LEU A 5 -19.03 -1.07 3.98
N HIS A 6 -19.17 -1.07 2.65
CA HIS A 6 -20.46 -0.88 1.98
C HIS A 6 -21.46 -1.96 2.38
N LEU A 7 -21.04 -3.23 2.39
CA LEU A 7 -21.90 -4.33 2.80
C LEU A 7 -22.39 -4.16 4.24
N GLY A 8 -21.51 -3.81 5.16
CA GLY A 8 -21.86 -3.54 6.55
C GLY A 8 -22.84 -2.38 6.70
N ALA A 9 -22.63 -1.29 5.96
CA ALA A 9 -23.54 -0.14 5.99
C ALA A 9 -24.94 -0.48 5.48
N VAL A 10 -25.04 -1.21 4.37
CA VAL A 10 -26.33 -1.64 3.80
C VAL A 10 -27.08 -2.61 4.73
N MET A 11 -26.35 -3.53 5.37
CA MET A 11 -26.95 -4.46 6.34
C MET A 11 -27.44 -3.77 7.61
N ALA A 12 -26.76 -2.70 8.06
CA ALA A 12 -27.12 -1.98 9.27
C ALA A 12 -28.33 -1.06 9.11
N ARG A 13 -28.62 -0.58 7.88
CA ARG A 13 -29.73 0.33 7.57
C ARG A 13 -30.45 -0.11 6.29
N PRO A 14 -31.58 -0.83 6.37
CA PRO A 14 -32.28 -1.35 5.19
C PRO A 14 -32.98 -0.29 4.31
N SER A 15 -33.12 0.99 4.76
CA SER A 15 -33.82 2.01 3.97
C SER A 15 -32.88 2.69 2.96
N ALA A 16 -33.20 2.60 1.69
CA ALA A 16 -32.37 2.99 0.55
C ALA A 16 -32.06 4.50 0.44
N SER A 17 -32.85 5.38 1.05
CA SER A 17 -32.74 6.83 0.88
C SER A 17 -31.59 7.48 1.66
N GLU A 18 -31.07 6.82 2.70
CA GLU A 18 -30.01 7.35 3.56
C GLU A 18 -28.61 6.78 3.24
N HIS A 19 -28.53 5.85 2.27
CA HIS A 19 -27.27 5.14 2.00
C HIS A 19 -26.30 5.90 1.13
N SER A 20 -26.73 6.75 0.20
CA SER A 20 -25.85 7.30 -0.83
C SER A 20 -24.72 8.16 -0.25
N GLU A 21 -25.01 9.02 0.71
CA GLU A 21 -24.00 9.86 1.35
C GLU A 21 -23.02 9.01 2.17
N LEU A 22 -23.53 8.10 3.01
CA LEU A 22 -22.69 7.20 3.80
C LEU A 22 -21.80 6.33 2.91
N LEU A 23 -22.33 5.74 1.84
CA LEU A 23 -21.55 4.91 0.92
C LEU A 23 -20.47 5.72 0.19
N ASN A 24 -20.78 6.97 -0.21
CA ASN A 24 -19.77 7.85 -0.81
C ASN A 24 -18.63 8.17 0.17
N VAL A 25 -18.94 8.43 1.43
CA VAL A 25 -17.94 8.67 2.47
C VAL A 25 -17.14 7.40 2.76
N LEU A 26 -17.77 6.23 2.79
CA LEU A 26 -17.07 4.96 2.96
C LEU A 26 -16.18 4.61 1.76
N SER A 27 -16.55 5.02 0.54
CA SER A 27 -15.66 4.94 -0.63
C SER A 27 -14.48 5.90 -0.49
N ALA A 28 -14.73 7.15 -0.10
CA ALA A 28 -13.68 8.15 0.12
C ALA A 28 -12.71 7.75 1.26
N TYR A 29 -13.15 6.92 2.20
CA TYR A 29 -12.30 6.31 3.21
C TYR A 29 -11.59 5.05 2.67
N GLY A 30 -12.33 4.14 2.08
CA GLY A 30 -11.89 2.77 1.81
C GLY A 30 -10.99 2.64 0.58
N LEU A 31 -11.16 3.48 -0.45
CA LEU A 31 -10.33 3.44 -1.65
C LEU A 31 -8.90 3.91 -1.36
N PRO A 32 -8.68 5.11 -0.77
CA PRO A 32 -7.31 5.54 -0.44
C PRO A 32 -6.63 4.60 0.56
N LEU A 33 -7.37 4.12 1.57
CA LEU A 33 -6.81 3.18 2.52
C LEU A 33 -6.39 1.85 1.88
N GLY A 34 -7.18 1.34 0.93
CA GLY A 34 -6.86 0.12 0.19
C GLY A 34 -5.62 0.28 -0.68
N GLU A 35 -5.47 1.43 -1.33
CA GLU A 35 -4.30 1.77 -2.12
C GLU A 35 -3.05 1.93 -1.23
N ALA A 36 -3.13 2.67 -0.13
CA ALA A 36 -2.05 2.81 0.83
C ALA A 36 -1.60 1.46 1.41
N PHE A 37 -2.55 0.59 1.73
CA PHE A 37 -2.27 -0.77 2.20
C PHE A 37 -1.50 -1.58 1.16
N GLN A 38 -1.90 -1.52 -0.13
CA GLN A 38 -1.21 -2.25 -1.19
C GLN A 38 0.20 -1.70 -1.44
N LEU A 39 0.37 -0.37 -1.44
CA LEU A 39 1.69 0.25 -1.56
C LEU A 39 2.63 -0.16 -0.41
N ARG A 40 2.11 -0.24 0.82
CA ARG A 40 2.86 -0.72 1.98
C ARG A 40 3.24 -2.20 1.82
N ASP A 41 2.34 -3.03 1.32
CA ASP A 41 2.60 -4.46 1.07
C ASP A 41 3.68 -4.63 -0.02
N ASP A 42 3.67 -3.80 -1.06
CA ASP A 42 4.69 -3.78 -2.11
C ASP A 42 6.09 -3.37 -1.58
N LEU A 43 6.16 -2.41 -0.64
CA LEU A 43 7.40 -2.10 0.08
C LEU A 43 7.89 -3.29 0.91
N LEU A 44 6.98 -3.94 1.65
CA LEU A 44 7.29 -5.11 2.45
C LEU A 44 7.73 -6.30 1.61
N GLY A 45 7.19 -6.49 0.41
CA GLY A 45 7.58 -7.54 -0.53
C GLY A 45 9.04 -7.43 -0.99
N ILE A 46 9.61 -6.23 -0.96
CA ILE A 46 11.01 -5.98 -1.32
C ILE A 46 11.88 -5.84 -0.07
N PHE A 47 11.48 -5.03 0.91
CA PHE A 47 12.32 -4.61 2.05
C PHE A 47 12.00 -5.34 3.35
N GLY A 48 10.87 -6.05 3.42
CA GLY A 48 10.41 -6.68 4.64
C GLY A 48 11.38 -7.72 5.20
N ASP A 49 11.44 -7.78 6.54
CA ASP A 49 12.16 -8.83 7.24
C ASP A 49 11.40 -10.17 7.10
N PRO A 50 12.06 -11.25 6.63
CA PRO A 50 11.45 -12.57 6.53
C PRO A 50 10.84 -13.09 7.82
N GLN A 51 11.39 -12.74 8.98
CA GLN A 51 10.86 -13.14 10.27
C GLN A 51 9.51 -12.47 10.58
N THR A 52 9.31 -11.26 10.08
CA THR A 52 8.07 -10.48 10.27
C THR A 52 7.04 -10.78 9.19
N THR A 53 7.48 -10.90 7.93
CA THR A 53 6.59 -11.09 6.77
C THR A 53 6.22 -12.55 6.52
N GLY A 54 7.01 -13.49 7.02
CA GLY A 54 6.87 -14.92 6.74
C GLY A 54 7.25 -15.31 5.31
N LYS A 55 7.79 -14.37 4.50
CA LYS A 55 8.21 -14.58 3.12
C LYS A 55 9.73 -14.42 2.97
N PRO A 56 10.35 -15.06 1.98
CA PRO A 56 11.75 -14.84 1.68
C PRO A 56 12.03 -13.36 1.36
N ALA A 57 13.18 -12.86 1.79
CA ALA A 57 13.59 -11.48 1.48
C ALA A 57 13.63 -11.24 -0.03
N GLY A 58 12.99 -10.15 -0.49
CA GLY A 58 12.97 -9.77 -1.91
C GLY A 58 12.18 -10.71 -2.82
N ASP A 59 11.16 -11.36 -2.28
CA ASP A 59 10.30 -12.29 -3.02
C ASP A 59 9.68 -11.63 -4.26
N ASP A 60 9.16 -10.42 -4.11
CA ASP A 60 8.58 -9.64 -5.22
C ASP A 60 9.61 -9.35 -6.35
N LEU A 61 10.91 -9.26 -6.03
CA LEU A 61 11.97 -9.12 -7.04
C LEU A 61 12.19 -10.41 -7.81
N ARG A 62 12.16 -11.58 -7.11
CA ARG A 62 12.28 -12.90 -7.76
C ARG A 62 11.08 -13.23 -8.64
N GLU A 63 9.89 -12.85 -8.19
CA GLU A 63 8.64 -13.04 -8.96
C GLU A 63 8.53 -12.07 -10.14
N GLY A 64 9.28 -10.97 -10.13
CA GLY A 64 9.16 -9.91 -11.13
C GLY A 64 7.85 -9.15 -11.04
N LYS A 65 7.33 -8.98 -9.84
CA LYS A 65 6.06 -8.33 -9.58
C LYS A 65 6.07 -6.88 -10.06
N ARG A 66 5.08 -6.52 -10.88
CA ARG A 66 4.94 -5.17 -11.44
C ARG A 66 4.17 -4.28 -10.49
N THR A 67 4.87 -3.73 -9.51
CA THR A 67 4.31 -2.83 -8.49
C THR A 67 4.48 -1.37 -8.87
N VAL A 68 3.77 -0.46 -8.18
CA VAL A 68 3.95 0.98 -8.31
C VAL A 68 5.39 1.37 -7.94
N LEU A 69 5.96 0.77 -6.89
CA LEU A 69 7.35 0.98 -6.49
C LEU A 69 8.31 0.65 -7.63
N MET A 70 8.15 -0.52 -8.29
CA MET A 70 9.01 -0.92 -9.39
C MET A 70 8.82 -0.04 -10.64
N ALA A 71 7.60 0.40 -10.93
CA ALA A 71 7.35 1.33 -12.02
C ALA A 71 8.06 2.68 -11.81
N MET A 72 7.92 3.28 -10.62
CA MET A 72 8.62 4.52 -10.25
C MET A 72 10.14 4.34 -10.23
N THR A 73 10.63 3.19 -9.75
CA THR A 73 12.05 2.86 -9.74
C THR A 73 12.62 2.84 -11.17
N LEU A 74 11.96 2.13 -12.08
CA LEU A 74 12.43 2.01 -13.47
C LEU A 74 12.29 3.32 -14.26
N GLU A 75 11.34 4.17 -13.92
CA GLU A 75 11.21 5.51 -14.51
C GLU A 75 12.38 6.41 -14.12
N LYS A 76 12.82 6.34 -12.85
CA LYS A 76 13.90 7.18 -12.30
C LYS A 76 15.29 6.62 -12.55
N ALA A 77 15.44 5.31 -12.65
CA ALA A 77 16.73 4.66 -12.89
C ALA A 77 17.26 4.97 -14.28
N GLN A 78 18.56 5.24 -14.38
CA GLN A 78 19.23 5.55 -15.65
C GLN A 78 20.50 4.69 -15.84
N GLY A 79 20.93 4.54 -17.10
CA GLY A 79 22.17 3.86 -17.47
C GLY A 79 22.29 2.45 -16.89
N ALA A 80 23.44 2.15 -16.35
CA ALA A 80 23.78 0.83 -15.82
C ALA A 80 22.84 0.37 -14.68
N ALA A 81 22.37 1.28 -13.83
CA ALA A 81 21.43 0.95 -12.75
C ALA A 81 20.09 0.43 -13.30
N ARG A 82 19.56 1.07 -14.35
CA ARG A 82 18.33 0.62 -15.01
C ARG A 82 18.49 -0.73 -15.69
N GLU A 83 19.61 -0.92 -16.39
CA GLU A 83 19.93 -2.20 -17.05
C GLU A 83 20.02 -3.33 -16.03
N GLU A 84 20.67 -3.09 -14.90
CA GLU A 84 20.82 -4.04 -13.81
C GLU A 84 19.47 -4.45 -13.20
N LEU A 85 18.58 -3.48 -12.94
CA LEU A 85 17.23 -3.74 -12.45
C LEU A 85 16.42 -4.57 -13.45
N VAL A 86 16.37 -4.16 -14.71
CA VAL A 86 15.61 -4.87 -15.76
C VAL A 86 16.12 -6.29 -15.96
N LYS A 87 17.44 -6.52 -15.94
CA LYS A 87 18.07 -7.83 -16.11
C LYS A 87 17.71 -8.82 -14.99
N ASN A 88 17.55 -8.31 -13.78
CA ASN A 88 17.40 -9.14 -12.59
C ASN A 88 15.95 -9.29 -12.12
N LEU A 89 15.04 -8.41 -12.53
CA LEU A 89 13.63 -8.50 -12.16
C LEU A 89 13.00 -9.77 -12.75
N GLY A 90 12.38 -10.58 -11.90
CA GLY A 90 11.76 -11.86 -12.29
C GLY A 90 12.76 -13.02 -12.38
N ASN A 91 13.95 -12.88 -11.83
CA ASN A 91 14.91 -13.97 -11.77
C ASN A 91 14.77 -14.75 -10.45
N PRO A 92 14.23 -15.99 -10.47
CA PRO A 92 14.02 -16.78 -9.26
C PRO A 92 15.32 -17.22 -8.57
N ALA A 93 16.47 -17.16 -9.29
CA ALA A 93 17.78 -17.57 -8.79
C ALA A 93 18.59 -16.43 -8.14
N LEU A 94 17.94 -15.29 -7.78
CA LEU A 94 18.64 -14.19 -7.12
C LEU A 94 19.22 -14.64 -5.76
N SER A 95 20.54 -14.45 -5.59
CA SER A 95 21.19 -14.64 -4.29
C SER A 95 20.79 -13.52 -3.31
N SER A 96 21.02 -13.74 -2.02
CA SER A 96 20.77 -12.73 -0.97
C SER A 96 21.58 -11.45 -1.19
N GLU A 97 22.85 -11.59 -1.57
CA GLU A 97 23.74 -10.46 -1.86
C GLU A 97 23.21 -9.65 -3.05
N LYS A 98 22.66 -10.34 -4.07
CA LYS A 98 22.09 -9.66 -5.23
C LYS A 98 20.83 -8.91 -4.90
N ILE A 99 19.99 -9.45 -4.03
CA ILE A 99 18.78 -8.78 -3.53
C ILE A 99 19.17 -7.51 -2.77
N GLU A 100 20.17 -7.56 -1.88
CA GLU A 100 20.63 -6.38 -1.16
C GLU A 100 21.22 -5.30 -2.10
N SER A 101 21.94 -5.71 -3.13
CA SER A 101 22.42 -4.80 -4.17
C SER A 101 21.24 -4.12 -4.91
N LEU A 102 20.21 -4.87 -5.27
CA LEU A 102 19.02 -4.32 -5.93
C LEU A 102 18.21 -3.41 -5.01
N ARG A 103 18.04 -3.75 -3.73
CA ARG A 103 17.42 -2.89 -2.70
C ARG A 103 18.13 -1.54 -2.60
N THR A 104 19.45 -1.55 -2.59
CA THR A 104 20.28 -0.33 -2.58
C THR A 104 19.99 0.52 -3.82
N LEU A 105 20.04 -0.07 -5.02
CA LEU A 105 19.73 0.63 -6.27
C LEU A 105 18.30 1.22 -6.26
N ILE A 106 17.30 0.47 -5.80
CA ILE A 106 15.90 0.94 -5.68
C ILE A 106 15.84 2.16 -4.75
N THR A 107 16.51 2.08 -3.60
CA THR A 107 16.52 3.18 -2.62
C THR A 107 17.20 4.43 -3.17
N GLU A 108 18.33 4.28 -3.86
CA GLU A 108 19.10 5.38 -4.47
C GLU A 108 18.32 6.12 -5.57
N THR A 109 17.33 5.48 -6.23
CA THR A 109 16.45 6.18 -7.17
C THR A 109 15.53 7.21 -6.50
N GLY A 110 15.32 7.13 -5.20
CA GLY A 110 14.34 7.92 -4.45
C GLY A 110 12.90 7.45 -4.60
N ALA A 111 12.64 6.35 -5.31
CA ALA A 111 11.29 5.81 -5.52
C ALA A 111 10.64 5.38 -4.19
N VAL A 112 11.41 4.81 -3.26
CA VAL A 112 10.93 4.44 -1.92
C VAL A 112 10.36 5.65 -1.18
N ALA A 113 11.10 6.76 -1.16
CA ALA A 113 10.65 8.00 -0.50
C ALA A 113 9.38 8.58 -1.13
N ASP A 114 9.22 8.45 -2.44
CA ASP A 114 8.02 8.94 -3.11
C ASP A 114 6.80 8.04 -2.87
N VAL A 115 6.99 6.72 -2.79
CA VAL A 115 5.92 5.78 -2.39
C VAL A 115 5.51 6.02 -0.94
N GLU A 116 6.45 6.27 -0.01
CA GLU A 116 6.14 6.61 1.38
C GLU A 116 5.30 7.90 1.47
N LYS A 117 5.65 8.96 0.74
CA LYS A 117 4.84 10.19 0.66
C LYS A 117 3.44 9.94 0.09
N LEU A 118 3.33 9.03 -0.89
CA LEU A 118 2.04 8.65 -1.46
C LEU A 118 1.18 7.93 -0.43
N ILE A 119 1.75 7.00 0.34
CA ILE A 119 1.09 6.31 1.44
C ILE A 119 0.58 7.32 2.47
N ASP A 120 1.41 8.27 2.90
CA ASP A 120 1.04 9.29 3.89
C ASP A 120 -0.13 10.15 3.40
N ARG A 121 -0.12 10.57 2.13
CA ARG A 121 -1.21 11.32 1.52
C ARG A 121 -2.51 10.54 1.51
N LEU A 122 -2.49 9.31 1.02
CA LEU A 122 -3.66 8.43 0.96
C LEU A 122 -4.22 8.13 2.37
N ALA A 123 -3.33 7.99 3.35
CA ALA A 123 -3.70 7.84 4.74
C ALA A 123 -4.45 9.06 5.27
N GLU A 124 -3.99 10.25 4.94
CA GLU A 124 -4.64 11.49 5.37
C GLU A 124 -6.00 11.70 4.71
N GLU A 125 -6.12 11.39 3.41
CA GLU A 125 -7.41 11.38 2.69
C GLU A 125 -8.42 10.45 3.38
N SER A 126 -7.98 9.24 3.73
CA SER A 126 -8.81 8.27 4.45
C SER A 126 -9.22 8.77 5.84
N ARG A 127 -8.29 9.32 6.64
CA ARG A 127 -8.60 9.91 7.96
C ARG A 127 -9.58 11.07 7.86
N ALA A 128 -9.43 11.93 6.87
CA ALA A 128 -10.35 13.03 6.63
C ALA A 128 -11.78 12.53 6.36
N ALA A 129 -11.91 11.49 5.53
CA ALA A 129 -13.20 10.86 5.25
C ALA A 129 -13.82 10.21 6.50
N ALA A 130 -13.04 9.56 7.35
CA ALA A 130 -13.51 8.96 8.61
C ALA A 130 -14.11 10.00 9.57
N ASN A 131 -13.69 11.26 9.49
CA ASN A 131 -14.18 12.36 10.33
C ASN A 131 -15.45 13.02 9.78
N SER A 132 -16.01 12.54 8.65
CA SER A 132 -17.26 13.06 8.08
C SER A 132 -18.42 12.97 9.06
N SER A 133 -19.38 13.91 8.97
CA SER A 133 -20.63 13.90 9.73
C SER A 133 -21.54 12.71 9.41
N ALA A 134 -21.40 12.12 8.23
CA ALA A 134 -22.11 10.92 7.83
C ALA A 134 -21.70 9.66 8.61
N ILE A 135 -20.50 9.67 9.24
CA ILE A 135 -20.02 8.58 10.08
C ILE A 135 -20.49 8.80 11.53
N HIS A 136 -21.13 7.77 12.08
CA HIS A 136 -21.56 7.82 13.49
C HIS A 136 -20.34 8.07 14.40
N PRO A 137 -20.43 8.96 15.41
CA PRO A 137 -19.31 9.30 16.29
C PRO A 137 -18.60 8.09 16.92
N ASP A 138 -19.37 7.08 17.34
CA ASP A 138 -18.82 5.86 17.96
C ASP A 138 -18.05 4.98 16.97
N ALA A 139 -18.34 5.08 15.66
CA ALA A 139 -17.64 4.31 14.63
C ALA A 139 -16.30 4.95 14.20
N ARG A 140 -16.14 6.27 14.36
CA ARG A 140 -14.95 7.00 13.92
C ARG A 140 -13.64 6.47 14.54
N PRO A 141 -13.56 6.23 15.87
CA PRO A 141 -12.33 5.70 16.48
C PRO A 141 -11.90 4.36 15.87
N PHE A 142 -12.86 3.49 15.55
CA PHE A 142 -12.56 2.19 14.94
C PHE A 142 -12.02 2.34 13.51
N LEU A 143 -12.60 3.22 12.70
CA LEU A 143 -12.09 3.49 11.35
C LEU A 143 -10.69 4.11 11.40
N LEU A 144 -10.44 5.08 12.29
CA LEU A 144 -9.13 5.68 12.46
C LEU A 144 -8.08 4.66 12.92
N ALA A 145 -8.43 3.79 13.89
CA ALA A 145 -7.54 2.73 14.35
C ALA A 145 -7.24 1.70 13.24
N LEU A 146 -8.24 1.35 12.41
CA LEU A 146 -8.06 0.48 11.26
C LEU A 146 -7.10 1.09 10.24
N ALA A 147 -7.26 2.39 9.94
CA ALA A 147 -6.36 3.10 9.03
C ALA A 147 -4.91 3.07 9.53
N GLU A 148 -4.69 3.39 10.81
CA GLU A 148 -3.35 3.33 11.42
C GLU A 148 -2.74 1.93 11.34
N THR A 149 -3.52 0.90 11.67
CA THR A 149 -3.05 -0.50 11.64
C THR A 149 -2.69 -0.95 10.23
N ALA A 150 -3.46 -0.53 9.22
CA ALA A 150 -3.23 -0.90 7.83
C ALA A 150 -1.94 -0.29 7.26
N ILE A 151 -1.56 0.91 7.72
CA ILE A 151 -0.47 1.71 7.16
C ILE A 151 0.84 1.52 7.92
N ARG A 152 0.80 1.35 9.26
CA ARG A 152 1.98 1.25 10.13
C ARG A 152 2.64 -0.12 10.16
N ARG A 153 2.58 -0.88 9.09
CA ARG A 153 3.42 -2.07 8.95
C ARG A 153 4.86 -1.62 8.67
N SER A 154 5.76 -1.81 9.62
CA SER A 154 7.20 -1.56 9.46
C SER A 154 7.89 -2.74 8.79
N TYR A 155 8.93 -2.46 8.03
CA TYR A 155 9.87 -3.44 7.43
C TYR A 155 11.21 -3.38 8.15
#